data_9b7f6832c720546954365a9e5e6f17a6
#
_entry.id   9b7f6832c720546954365a9e5e6f17a6
#
_cell.length_a   1.000
_cell.length_b   1.000
_cell.length_c   1.000
_cell.angle_alpha   90.00
_cell.angle_beta   90.00
_cell.angle_gamma   90.00
#
_symmetry.space_group_name_H-M   'P 1'
#
loop_
_entity.id
_entity.type
_entity.pdbx_description
1 polymer ?
#
loop_
_entity_poly.entity_id
_entity_poly.type
_entity_poly.pdbx_seq_one_letter_code
_entity_poly.pdbx_strand_id
1 'polypeptide(L)'
;MSENTVKGQKPMNAAGSEYNAIQFVIKQAIRGQVHTAIPVKVQAVDGLFVDVLPLVSSVDGYGESVEPTTLFHLPVFRYHAGVAAVIVDPVPGDIGLAVFAQADSSNVQTGTDAPQQPGSFRRYSMSDGFFFNGFHKAAPSVYIEVTQEGVVNIQAATVNISGSVNVTGDATIGGISFLSHIHTGDSGGNTSPPK
;
A
#
# COMPACT_ATOMS: atom_id res chain seq x y z
N MET A 1 9.86 23.52 -32.70
CA MET A 1 10.94 23.93 -31.78
C MET A 1 10.46 23.60 -30.38
N SER A 2 10.95 22.53 -29.75
CA SER A 2 10.63 22.25 -28.38
C SER A 2 11.35 23.26 -27.51
N GLU A 3 10.59 24.08 -26.77
CA GLU A 3 11.18 24.92 -25.72
C GLU A 3 11.86 24.00 -24.70
N ASN A 4 13.17 24.04 -24.71
CA ASN A 4 14.02 23.38 -23.72
C ASN A 4 13.96 24.21 -22.43
N THR A 5 12.80 24.22 -21.77
CA THR A 5 12.63 24.88 -20.47
C THR A 5 13.33 24.03 -19.42
N VAL A 6 14.52 24.44 -19.02
CA VAL A 6 15.26 23.83 -17.92
C VAL A 6 14.38 23.92 -16.68
N LYS A 7 13.95 22.76 -16.19
CA LYS A 7 13.05 22.67 -15.05
C LYS A 7 13.75 23.22 -13.80
N GLY A 8 13.15 24.21 -13.17
CA GLY A 8 13.70 24.84 -11.96
C GLY A 8 14.27 26.26 -12.17
N GLN A 9 14.55 26.67 -13.40
CA GLN A 9 14.96 28.05 -13.67
C GLN A 9 13.77 28.99 -13.76
N LYS A 10 13.99 30.24 -13.39
CA LYS A 10 13.00 31.32 -13.47
C LYS A 10 12.66 31.57 -14.94
N PRO A 11 11.43 31.33 -15.42
CA PRO A 11 11.08 31.61 -16.80
C PRO A 11 11.12 33.12 -17.06
N MET A 12 11.39 33.52 -18.31
CA MET A 12 11.53 34.95 -18.70
C MET A 12 10.29 35.78 -18.32
N ASN A 13 9.09 35.21 -18.40
CA ASN A 13 7.85 35.88 -18.00
C ASN A 13 7.75 36.12 -16.47
N ALA A 14 8.47 35.34 -15.64
CA ALA A 14 8.53 35.58 -14.19
C ALA A 14 9.47 36.73 -13.82
N ALA A 15 10.30 37.20 -14.76
CA ALA A 15 11.14 38.40 -14.59
C ALA A 15 10.39 39.71 -14.88
N GLY A 16 9.23 39.65 -15.53
CA GLY A 16 8.50 40.82 -16.03
C GLY A 16 7.66 41.59 -15.00
N SER A 17 7.42 41.06 -13.79
CA SER A 17 6.73 41.77 -12.72
C SER A 17 7.03 41.18 -11.36
N GLU A 18 6.89 41.97 -10.30
CA GLU A 18 7.01 41.50 -8.91
C GLU A 18 6.01 40.39 -8.59
N TYR A 19 4.77 40.49 -9.08
CA TYR A 19 3.74 39.50 -8.92
C TYR A 19 4.17 38.12 -9.48
N ASN A 20 4.70 38.08 -10.70
CA ASN A 20 5.17 36.87 -11.32
C ASN A 20 6.39 36.28 -10.59
N ALA A 21 7.26 37.12 -10.04
CA ALA A 21 8.40 36.70 -9.25
C ALA A 21 7.94 36.04 -7.93
N ILE A 22 6.97 36.65 -7.22
CA ILE A 22 6.38 36.10 -5.99
C ILE A 22 5.70 34.77 -6.29
N GLN A 23 4.87 34.67 -7.35
CA GLN A 23 4.22 33.44 -7.77
C GLN A 23 5.23 32.32 -8.08
N PHE A 24 6.35 32.65 -8.71
CA PHE A 24 7.41 31.69 -8.97
C PHE A 24 8.03 31.16 -7.66
N VAL A 25 8.38 32.05 -6.72
CA VAL A 25 8.95 31.66 -5.42
C VAL A 25 7.97 30.79 -4.62
N ILE A 26 6.68 31.15 -4.56
CA ILE A 26 5.66 30.35 -3.89
C ILE A 26 5.56 28.94 -4.52
N LYS A 27 5.51 28.85 -5.86
CA LYS A 27 5.47 27.56 -6.55
C LYS A 27 6.71 26.71 -6.29
N GLN A 28 7.88 27.32 -6.21
CA GLN A 28 9.13 26.61 -5.89
C GLN A 28 9.16 26.12 -4.44
N ALA A 29 8.71 26.94 -3.51
CA ALA A 29 8.60 26.56 -2.10
C ALA A 29 7.62 25.37 -1.91
N ILE A 30 6.44 25.42 -2.54
CA ILE A 30 5.47 24.33 -2.49
C ILE A 30 6.05 23.04 -3.10
N ARG A 31 6.68 23.13 -4.27
CA ARG A 31 7.28 21.95 -4.94
C ARG A 31 8.40 21.30 -4.16
N GLY A 32 9.20 22.09 -3.43
CA GLY A 32 10.35 21.59 -2.68
C GLY A 32 10.06 21.19 -1.24
N GLN A 33 8.91 21.61 -0.67
CA GLN A 33 8.64 21.43 0.76
C GLN A 33 7.36 20.62 1.04
N VAL A 34 6.45 20.49 0.08
CA VAL A 34 5.20 19.78 0.28
C VAL A 34 5.29 18.39 -0.35
N HIS A 35 5.56 17.39 0.47
CA HIS A 35 5.54 15.99 0.07
C HIS A 35 4.20 15.38 0.52
N THR A 36 3.48 14.77 -0.41
CA THR A 36 2.17 14.16 -0.14
C THR A 36 2.20 12.64 -0.27
N ALA A 37 2.55 12.14 -1.44
CA ALA A 37 2.69 10.72 -1.72
C ALA A 37 3.64 10.50 -2.90
N ILE A 38 4.37 9.39 -2.88
CA ILE A 38 5.30 9.01 -3.94
C ILE A 38 5.34 7.49 -4.10
N PRO A 39 5.39 6.95 -5.34
CA PRO A 39 5.66 5.54 -5.56
C PRO A 39 7.06 5.16 -5.04
N VAL A 40 7.12 4.06 -4.31
CA VAL A 40 8.37 3.59 -3.70
C VAL A 40 8.53 2.08 -3.88
N LYS A 41 9.77 1.60 -3.79
CA LYS A 41 10.13 0.19 -3.80
C LYS A 41 10.72 -0.21 -2.46
N VAL A 42 10.25 -1.30 -1.87
CA VAL A 42 10.78 -1.85 -0.62
C VAL A 42 12.19 -2.37 -0.83
N GLN A 43 13.12 -1.93 -0.01
CA GLN A 43 14.51 -2.39 0.04
C GLN A 43 14.75 -3.38 1.19
N ALA A 44 14.20 -3.08 2.37
CA ALA A 44 14.31 -3.93 3.55
C ALA A 44 12.99 -3.91 4.34
N VAL A 45 12.77 -4.97 5.12
CA VAL A 45 11.62 -5.11 6.03
C VAL A 45 12.15 -5.44 7.42
N ASP A 46 11.68 -4.69 8.42
CA ASP A 46 12.00 -4.90 9.83
C ASP A 46 10.69 -4.86 10.65
N GLY A 47 10.12 -6.03 10.89
CA GLY A 47 8.87 -6.18 11.63
C GLY A 47 7.70 -5.43 10.98
N LEU A 48 7.25 -4.33 11.59
CA LEU A 48 6.17 -3.48 11.13
C LEU A 48 6.64 -2.28 10.31
N PHE A 49 7.93 -2.20 10.01
CA PHE A 49 8.55 -1.08 9.32
C PHE A 49 9.26 -1.54 8.06
N VAL A 50 9.40 -0.62 7.11
CA VAL A 50 10.11 -0.85 5.86
C VAL A 50 11.05 0.30 5.55
N ASP A 51 12.18 -0.04 4.90
CA ASP A 51 13.03 0.93 4.22
C ASP A 51 12.66 0.92 2.74
N VAL A 52 12.44 2.09 2.17
CA VAL A 52 11.93 2.21 0.80
C VAL A 52 12.75 3.20 -0.03
N LEU A 53 12.88 2.91 -1.31
CA LEU A 53 13.50 3.80 -2.29
C LEU A 53 12.42 4.45 -3.14
N PRO A 54 12.33 5.79 -3.20
CA PRO A 54 11.46 6.48 -4.15
C PRO A 54 11.76 6.08 -5.59
N LEU A 55 10.70 5.88 -6.40
CA LEU A 55 10.83 5.48 -7.80
C LEU A 55 10.73 6.67 -8.77
N VAL A 56 10.50 7.86 -8.24
CA VAL A 56 10.47 9.10 -8.99
C VAL A 56 11.66 9.95 -8.57
N SER A 57 12.60 10.13 -9.48
CA SER A 57 13.76 11.00 -9.27
C SER A 57 13.36 12.48 -9.34
N SER A 58 14.03 13.31 -8.57
CA SER A 58 13.99 14.75 -8.77
C SER A 58 14.88 15.15 -9.97
N VAL A 59 14.71 16.38 -10.43
CA VAL A 59 15.50 16.93 -11.53
C VAL A 59 16.13 18.22 -11.03
N ASP A 60 17.43 18.34 -11.22
CA ASP A 60 18.18 19.53 -10.83
C ASP A 60 17.93 20.74 -11.76
N GLY A 61 18.58 21.87 -11.47
CA GLY A 61 18.45 23.09 -12.26
C GLY A 61 18.98 22.99 -13.71
N TYR A 62 19.77 21.97 -14.02
CA TYR A 62 20.31 21.69 -15.35
C TYR A 62 19.49 20.68 -16.14
N GLY A 63 18.47 20.07 -15.51
CA GLY A 63 17.63 19.05 -16.13
C GLY A 63 18.13 17.62 -15.93
N GLU A 64 19.18 17.42 -15.15
CA GLU A 64 19.74 16.12 -14.84
C GLU A 64 18.94 15.43 -13.73
N SER A 65 18.84 14.10 -13.81
CA SER A 65 18.17 13.30 -12.79
C SER A 65 19.02 13.22 -11.53
N VAL A 66 18.39 13.53 -10.40
CA VAL A 66 19.00 13.35 -9.07
C VAL A 66 18.47 12.05 -8.48
N GLU A 67 19.38 11.13 -8.14
CA GLU A 67 19.02 9.87 -7.54
C GLU A 67 18.31 10.07 -6.18
N PRO A 68 17.19 9.37 -5.96
CA PRO A 68 16.47 9.48 -4.70
C PRO A 68 17.25 8.79 -3.56
N THR A 69 17.08 9.32 -2.37
CA THR A 69 17.64 8.72 -1.14
C THR A 69 16.62 7.76 -0.52
N THR A 70 17.11 6.68 0.07
CA THR A 70 16.29 5.73 0.83
C THR A 70 15.59 6.43 1.99
N LEU A 71 14.31 6.14 2.14
CA LEU A 71 13.51 6.53 3.28
C LEU A 71 13.48 5.37 4.26
N PHE A 72 13.87 5.60 5.49
CA PHE A 72 14.05 4.58 6.48
C PHE A 72 12.89 4.50 7.46
N HIS A 73 12.59 3.27 7.89
CA HIS A 73 11.73 3.01 9.03
C HIS A 73 10.30 3.56 8.89
N LEU A 74 9.69 3.37 7.72
CA LEU A 74 8.30 3.74 7.48
C LEU A 74 7.37 2.65 8.03
N PRO A 75 6.38 3.00 8.88
CA PRO A 75 5.36 2.06 9.33
C PRO A 75 4.57 1.49 8.15
N VAL A 76 4.32 0.19 8.15
CA VAL A 76 3.50 -0.47 7.14
C VAL A 76 2.02 -0.30 7.49
N PHE A 77 1.25 0.25 6.57
CA PHE A 77 -0.21 0.28 6.69
C PHE A 77 -0.78 -1.14 6.62
N ARG A 78 -1.63 -1.49 7.59
CA ARG A 78 -2.43 -2.71 7.59
C ARG A 78 -3.90 -2.36 7.69
N TYR A 79 -4.72 -3.10 6.95
CA TYR A 79 -6.17 -2.96 7.09
C TYR A 79 -6.60 -3.57 8.43
N HIS A 80 -6.80 -2.72 9.43
CA HIS A 80 -6.99 -3.12 10.82
C HIS A 80 -8.13 -2.33 11.46
N ALA A 81 -8.98 -3.00 12.22
CA ALA A 81 -10.05 -2.38 13.00
C ALA A 81 -10.31 -3.18 14.29
N GLY A 82 -10.11 -2.55 15.44
CA GLY A 82 -10.23 -3.21 16.74
C GLY A 82 -9.30 -4.42 16.86
N VAL A 83 -9.84 -5.61 17.01
CA VAL A 83 -9.08 -6.87 17.11
C VAL A 83 -8.93 -7.61 15.77
N ALA A 84 -9.52 -7.09 14.70
CA ALA A 84 -9.53 -7.73 13.39
C ALA A 84 -8.55 -7.02 12.42
N ALA A 85 -7.85 -7.82 11.62
CA ALA A 85 -6.95 -7.30 10.59
C ALA A 85 -6.89 -8.19 9.35
N VAL A 86 -6.59 -7.59 8.20
CA VAL A 86 -6.08 -8.29 7.01
C VAL A 86 -4.58 -8.01 6.93
N ILE A 87 -3.78 -9.05 7.07
CA ILE A 87 -2.32 -8.93 7.13
C ILE A 87 -1.74 -9.43 5.81
N VAL A 88 -1.10 -8.53 5.09
CA VAL A 88 -0.31 -8.82 3.88
C VAL A 88 1.01 -8.09 4.05
N ASP A 89 2.02 -8.81 4.52
CA ASP A 89 3.32 -8.21 4.79
C ASP A 89 4.10 -8.00 3.50
N PRO A 90 4.74 -6.82 3.32
CA PRO A 90 5.56 -6.55 2.16
C PRO A 90 6.86 -7.37 2.20
N VAL A 91 7.42 -7.60 1.02
CA VAL A 91 8.76 -8.20 0.87
C VAL A 91 9.67 -7.26 0.09
N PRO A 92 11.01 -7.38 0.21
CA PRO A 92 11.94 -6.62 -0.60
C PRO A 92 11.65 -6.79 -2.09
N GLY A 93 11.55 -5.69 -2.82
CA GLY A 93 11.16 -5.65 -4.22
C GLY A 93 9.73 -5.21 -4.48
N ASP A 94 8.85 -5.28 -3.50
CA ASP A 94 7.47 -4.79 -3.62
C ASP A 94 7.42 -3.30 -3.91
N ILE A 95 6.44 -2.91 -4.71
CA ILE A 95 6.17 -1.51 -5.04
C ILE A 95 4.90 -1.09 -4.34
N GLY A 96 4.97 0.05 -3.67
CA GLY A 96 3.84 0.64 -2.97
C GLY A 96 3.88 2.16 -3.04
N LEU A 97 3.15 2.77 -2.14
CA LEU A 97 3.04 4.22 -2.03
C LEU A 97 3.51 4.66 -0.64
N ALA A 98 4.49 5.56 -0.58
CA ALA A 98 4.79 6.29 0.65
C ALA A 98 3.88 7.52 0.72
N VAL A 99 3.14 7.66 1.80
CA VAL A 99 2.22 8.79 2.08
C VAL A 99 2.76 9.54 3.29
N PHE A 100 2.87 10.86 3.19
CA PHE A 100 3.53 11.67 4.22
C PHE A 100 2.53 12.47 5.05
N ALA A 101 2.76 12.48 6.37
CA ALA A 101 1.94 13.24 7.29
C ALA A 101 2.14 14.76 7.11
N GLN A 102 1.07 15.52 7.35
CA GLN A 102 1.12 16.99 7.31
C GLN A 102 2.05 17.58 8.37
N ALA A 103 2.17 16.91 9.51
CA ALA A 103 3.00 17.33 10.63
C ALA A 103 3.77 16.13 11.18
N ASP A 104 4.81 16.40 11.95
CA ASP A 104 5.62 15.36 12.59
C ASP A 104 4.74 14.45 13.47
N SER A 105 4.63 13.18 13.06
CA SER A 105 3.78 12.17 13.68
C SER A 105 4.51 11.26 14.67
N SER A 106 5.78 11.53 14.98
CA SER A 106 6.61 10.67 15.83
C SER A 106 6.01 10.43 17.22
N ASN A 107 5.42 11.46 17.83
CA ASN A 107 4.76 11.33 19.13
C ASN A 107 3.47 10.49 19.08
N VAL A 108 2.78 10.44 17.94
CA VAL A 108 1.61 9.58 17.75
C VAL A 108 2.03 8.12 17.60
N GLN A 109 3.14 7.85 16.91
CA GLN A 109 3.63 6.48 16.70
C GLN A 109 4.14 5.82 17.98
N THR A 110 4.63 6.61 18.94
CA THR A 110 5.20 6.13 20.21
C THR A 110 4.33 6.46 21.43
N GLY A 111 3.28 7.23 21.26
CA GLY A 111 2.47 7.77 22.33
C GLY A 111 1.20 6.95 22.65
N THR A 112 0.23 7.64 23.20
CA THR A 112 -1.09 7.10 23.54
C THR A 112 -2.12 7.44 22.46
N ASP A 113 -3.32 6.84 22.51
CA ASP A 113 -4.43 7.10 21.57
C ASP A 113 -5.06 8.50 21.72
N ALA A 114 -4.51 9.35 22.60
CA ALA A 114 -4.96 10.74 22.76
C ALA A 114 -4.25 11.66 21.75
N PRO A 115 -4.86 12.81 21.39
CA PRO A 115 -4.19 13.80 20.56
C PRO A 115 -2.84 14.23 21.14
N GLN A 116 -1.79 14.18 20.32
CA GLN A 116 -0.42 14.53 20.68
C GLN A 116 0.03 15.80 19.96
N GLN A 117 0.91 16.57 20.60
CA GLN A 117 1.60 17.63 19.90
C GLN A 117 2.58 17.06 18.87
N PRO A 118 2.85 17.74 17.75
CA PRO A 118 3.89 17.33 16.82
C PRO A 118 5.25 17.17 17.53
N GLY A 119 6.03 16.16 17.17
CA GLY A 119 7.36 15.95 17.74
C GLY A 119 8.34 17.07 17.39
N SER A 120 8.11 17.78 16.29
CA SER A 120 8.88 18.94 15.85
C SER A 120 8.03 19.88 14.98
N PHE A 121 8.64 20.98 14.48
CA PHE A 121 7.99 21.90 13.54
C PHE A 121 8.03 21.44 12.08
N ARG A 122 8.52 20.21 11.79
CA ARG A 122 8.53 19.66 10.43
C ARG A 122 7.10 19.54 9.89
N ARG A 123 6.96 19.81 8.60
CA ARG A 123 5.70 19.63 7.88
C ARG A 123 5.97 18.99 6.53
N TYR A 124 5.09 18.07 6.13
CA TYR A 124 5.16 17.35 4.85
C TYR A 124 6.53 16.72 4.59
N SER A 125 7.19 16.25 5.65
CA SER A 125 8.52 15.67 5.57
C SER A 125 8.46 14.22 5.11
N MET A 126 9.39 13.83 4.25
CA MET A 126 9.53 12.43 3.83
C MET A 126 9.89 11.49 4.99
N SER A 127 10.40 12.03 6.12
CA SER A 127 10.67 11.25 7.34
C SER A 127 9.40 10.88 8.13
N ASP A 128 8.26 11.52 7.82
CA ASP A 128 6.99 11.28 8.49
C ASP A 128 6.04 10.52 7.57
N GLY A 129 6.55 9.48 6.90
CA GLY A 129 5.85 8.67 5.92
C GLY A 129 5.25 7.39 6.50
N PHE A 130 4.23 6.87 5.80
CA PHE A 130 3.63 5.56 6.00
C PHE A 130 3.67 4.80 4.68
N PHE A 131 3.95 3.50 4.72
CA PHE A 131 3.99 2.68 3.53
C PHE A 131 2.66 1.96 3.30
N PHE A 132 2.11 2.11 2.10
CA PHE A 132 0.91 1.41 1.62
C PHE A 132 1.29 0.42 0.52
N ASN A 133 0.98 -0.86 0.72
CA ASN A 133 1.14 -1.91 -0.30
C ASN A 133 0.18 -1.74 -1.48
N GLY A 134 0.45 -2.41 -2.58
CA GLY A 134 -0.55 -2.68 -3.61
C GLY A 134 -0.32 -2.04 -4.96
N PHE A 135 0.90 -1.71 -5.33
CA PHE A 135 1.23 -1.22 -6.66
C PHE A 135 1.92 -2.32 -7.47
N HIS A 136 1.13 -3.27 -8.02
CA HIS A 136 1.70 -4.40 -8.77
C HIS A 136 1.42 -4.33 -10.27
N LYS A 137 2.43 -4.73 -11.07
CA LYS A 137 2.33 -4.81 -12.54
C LYS A 137 1.87 -6.18 -13.04
N ALA A 138 1.90 -7.20 -12.19
CA ALA A 138 1.52 -8.57 -12.52
C ALA A 138 0.33 -9.02 -11.66
N ALA A 139 -0.51 -9.91 -12.19
CA ALA A 139 -1.58 -10.53 -11.44
C ALA A 139 -0.98 -11.43 -10.33
N PRO A 140 -1.49 -11.38 -9.09
CA PRO A 140 -1.02 -12.25 -8.02
C PRO A 140 -1.43 -13.70 -8.28
N SER A 141 -0.60 -14.65 -7.84
CA SER A 141 -0.92 -16.08 -7.87
C SER A 141 -1.65 -16.58 -6.62
N VAL A 142 -1.60 -15.80 -5.54
CA VAL A 142 -2.30 -16.06 -4.27
C VAL A 142 -3.15 -14.83 -3.97
N TYR A 143 -4.48 -15.02 -3.85
CA TYR A 143 -5.38 -13.87 -3.66
C TYR A 143 -6.74 -14.28 -3.06
N ILE A 144 -7.45 -13.29 -2.57
CA ILE A 144 -8.88 -13.34 -2.28
C ILE A 144 -9.56 -12.35 -3.23
N GLU A 145 -10.48 -12.84 -4.05
CA GLU A 145 -11.23 -12.06 -5.01
C GLU A 145 -12.72 -12.09 -4.68
N VAL A 146 -13.37 -10.95 -4.75
CA VAL A 146 -14.83 -10.82 -4.68
C VAL A 146 -15.31 -10.33 -6.04
N THR A 147 -16.04 -11.18 -6.76
CA THR A 147 -16.50 -10.84 -8.10
C THR A 147 -17.83 -10.07 -8.08
N GLN A 148 -18.16 -9.43 -9.20
CA GLN A 148 -19.43 -8.71 -9.36
C GLN A 148 -20.65 -9.65 -9.34
N GLU A 149 -20.45 -10.93 -9.68
CA GLU A 149 -21.46 -11.99 -9.65
C GLU A 149 -21.73 -12.53 -8.23
N GLY A 150 -21.07 -11.97 -7.21
CA GLY A 150 -21.26 -12.36 -5.82
C GLY A 150 -20.52 -13.63 -5.42
N VAL A 151 -19.45 -13.99 -6.15
CA VAL A 151 -18.58 -15.12 -5.81
C VAL A 151 -17.34 -14.62 -5.05
N VAL A 152 -16.92 -15.37 -4.02
CA VAL A 152 -15.63 -15.17 -3.34
C VAL A 152 -14.69 -16.30 -3.73
N ASN A 153 -13.62 -15.99 -4.43
CA ASN A 153 -12.56 -16.92 -4.80
C ASN A 153 -11.38 -16.77 -3.85
N ILE A 154 -10.90 -17.89 -3.28
CA ILE A 154 -9.68 -17.93 -2.50
C ILE A 154 -8.69 -18.82 -3.26
N GLN A 155 -7.65 -18.22 -3.82
CA GLN A 155 -6.59 -18.92 -4.54
C GLN A 155 -5.35 -18.98 -3.65
N ALA A 156 -4.98 -20.17 -3.22
CA ALA A 156 -3.79 -20.46 -2.42
C ALA A 156 -3.39 -21.93 -2.55
N ALA A 157 -2.14 -22.26 -2.26
CA ALA A 157 -1.71 -23.66 -2.17
C ALA A 157 -2.37 -24.40 -1.01
N THR A 158 -2.63 -23.70 0.10
CA THR A 158 -3.33 -24.24 1.28
C THR A 158 -4.11 -23.13 1.96
N VAL A 159 -5.32 -23.44 2.42
CA VAL A 159 -6.15 -22.56 3.26
C VAL A 159 -6.29 -23.21 4.64
N ASN A 160 -5.75 -22.57 5.67
CA ASN A 160 -5.88 -23.02 7.06
C ASN A 160 -6.99 -22.26 7.77
N ILE A 161 -7.93 -22.96 8.38
CA ILE A 161 -9.03 -22.37 9.13
C ILE A 161 -8.94 -22.88 10.58
N SER A 162 -8.61 -21.99 11.51
CA SER A 162 -8.55 -22.28 12.94
C SER A 162 -9.86 -21.86 13.60
N GLY A 163 -10.83 -22.74 13.62
CA GLY A 163 -12.18 -22.46 14.13
C GLY A 163 -13.22 -23.34 13.46
N SER A 164 -14.50 -23.10 13.79
CA SER A 164 -15.61 -23.80 13.16
C SER A 164 -16.01 -23.16 11.84
N VAL A 165 -16.36 -23.97 10.85
CA VAL A 165 -16.96 -23.53 9.59
C VAL A 165 -18.43 -23.87 9.59
N ASN A 166 -19.29 -22.88 9.44
CA ASN A 166 -20.75 -23.06 9.34
C ASN A 166 -21.16 -22.81 7.87
N VAL A 167 -21.63 -23.87 7.21
CA VAL A 167 -22.10 -23.83 5.82
C VAL A 167 -23.61 -24.08 5.84
N THR A 168 -24.41 -23.10 5.44
CA THR A 168 -25.89 -23.20 5.39
C THR A 168 -26.41 -23.84 4.11
N GLY A 169 -25.58 -23.91 3.07
CA GLY A 169 -25.84 -24.62 1.82
C GLY A 169 -25.11 -25.94 1.74
N ASP A 170 -24.86 -26.44 0.53
CA ASP A 170 -24.02 -27.62 0.32
C ASP A 170 -22.54 -27.25 0.29
N ALA A 171 -21.69 -28.12 0.78
CA ALA A 171 -20.24 -28.07 0.61
C ALA A 171 -19.80 -29.12 -0.40
N THR A 172 -19.16 -28.68 -1.50
CA THR A 172 -18.58 -29.60 -2.48
C THR A 172 -17.07 -29.70 -2.27
N ILE A 173 -16.59 -30.89 -1.97
CA ILE A 173 -15.17 -31.17 -1.72
C ILE A 173 -14.68 -32.18 -2.74
N GLY A 174 -13.71 -31.80 -3.59
CA GLY A 174 -13.20 -32.68 -4.64
C GLY A 174 -14.27 -33.14 -5.64
N GLY A 175 -15.32 -32.33 -5.87
CA GLY A 175 -16.45 -32.66 -6.75
C GLY A 175 -17.54 -33.48 -6.08
N ILE A 176 -17.41 -33.80 -4.78
CA ILE A 176 -18.38 -34.59 -4.03
C ILE A 176 -19.19 -33.64 -3.14
N SER A 177 -20.53 -33.65 -3.30
CA SER A 177 -21.49 -32.93 -2.46
C SER A 177 -21.55 -33.53 -1.06
N PHE A 178 -21.45 -32.70 -0.03
CA PHE A 178 -21.56 -33.15 1.34
C PHE A 178 -22.99 -33.62 1.67
N LEU A 179 -24.02 -32.97 1.13
CA LEU A 179 -25.40 -33.26 1.45
C LEU A 179 -25.97 -34.48 0.68
N SER A 180 -25.40 -34.83 -0.47
CA SER A 180 -25.99 -35.88 -1.35
C SER A 180 -25.09 -37.09 -1.59
N HIS A 181 -23.85 -37.12 -1.06
CA HIS A 181 -22.98 -38.26 -1.29
C HIS A 181 -23.49 -39.53 -0.56
N ILE A 182 -23.24 -40.64 -1.18
CA ILE A 182 -23.56 -41.97 -0.64
C ILE A 182 -22.31 -42.85 -0.68
N HIS A 183 -22.30 -43.90 0.15
CA HIS A 183 -21.23 -44.90 0.13
C HIS A 183 -21.76 -46.22 -0.34
N THR A 184 -20.97 -47.01 -1.04
CA THR A 184 -21.31 -48.40 -1.36
C THR A 184 -21.09 -49.26 -0.11
N GLY A 185 -22.12 -49.94 0.33
CA GLY A 185 -22.04 -50.89 1.43
C GLY A 185 -21.37 -52.20 1.03
N ASP A 186 -20.99 -53.00 2.01
CA ASP A 186 -20.29 -54.29 1.85
C ASP A 186 -21.13 -55.34 1.07
N SER A 187 -22.44 -55.25 1.07
CA SER A 187 -23.37 -56.14 0.33
C SER A 187 -23.86 -55.54 -0.99
N GLY A 188 -23.19 -54.55 -1.54
CA GLY A 188 -23.54 -53.91 -2.80
C GLY A 188 -24.71 -52.94 -2.75
N GLY A 189 -25.29 -52.67 -1.59
CA GLY A 189 -26.28 -51.62 -1.36
C GLY A 189 -25.61 -50.27 -1.11
N ASN A 190 -26.32 -49.18 -1.39
CA ASN A 190 -25.84 -47.84 -1.09
C ASN A 190 -26.35 -47.35 0.27
N THR A 191 -25.55 -46.54 0.98
CA THR A 191 -26.03 -45.86 2.19
C THR A 191 -27.02 -44.74 1.84
N SER A 192 -27.80 -44.28 2.84
CA SER A 192 -28.53 -43.01 2.69
C SER A 192 -27.57 -41.83 2.70
N PRO A 193 -27.95 -40.67 2.12
CA PRO A 193 -27.22 -39.42 2.32
C PRO A 193 -27.07 -39.06 3.80
N PRO A 194 -26.11 -38.21 4.17
CA PRO A 194 -25.98 -37.67 5.51
C PRO A 194 -27.29 -36.99 5.95
N LYS A 195 -27.60 -37.08 7.27
CA LYS A 195 -28.78 -36.46 7.88
C LYS A 195 -28.40 -35.19 8.62
#